data_f1575473c3d64bbed292d662e5ce0f07
#
_entry.id   f1575473c3d64bbed292d662e5ce0f07
#
_cell.length_a   1.000
_cell.length_b   1.000
_cell.length_c   1.000
_cell.angle_alpha   90.00
_cell.angle_beta   90.00
_cell.angle_gamma   90.00
#
_symmetry.space_group_name_H-M   'P 1'
#
loop_
_entity.id
_entity.type
_entity.pdbx_description
1 polymer ?
#
loop_
_entity_poly.entity_id
_entity_poly.type
_entity_poly.pdbx_seq_one_letter_code
_entity_poly.pdbx_strand_id
1 'polypeptide(L)'
;MQKKYMLAMLLIAALVAICPPPARAQTLISCKTRSCYDRLVDDYLAALVAHDPSRIAFAADARFVENIKATRIGDGLWKTASAAPTTFKIYVPDPVAGQVGFMGVMQEGGKPILLGLRLQVFEGHVIQAEHVIARDLSADSLANLQVARPIFAKATPEGVRMARYDIKGIAYSYYDALDFNDGELAPMARDCERHENGRESSGSRAPVTAKTPKPNYSAMDCTRQFSTGMMAYIDRIDNIRVVAVDPYTGLAFGLSHFHHSMKNHVFPIKGVPGVTQRTVDNPAFDLPAAHIFKISGGRIHQIEAMGFLAPYNSPSGW
;
A
#
# COMPACT_ATOMS: atom_id res chain seq x y z
N MET A 1 45.67 69.39 42.58
CA MET A 1 46.03 68.47 41.55
C MET A 1 45.47 67.03 41.91
N GLN A 2 44.28 66.64 41.36
CA GLN A 2 43.65 65.40 41.63
C GLN A 2 43.82 64.52 40.39
N LYS A 3 44.54 63.35 40.50
CA LYS A 3 44.68 62.35 39.46
C LYS A 3 43.47 61.44 39.48
N LYS A 4 42.68 61.49 38.42
CA LYS A 4 41.60 60.50 38.19
C LYS A 4 42.21 59.20 37.62
N TYR A 5 42.08 58.10 38.32
CA TYR A 5 42.37 56.76 37.79
C TYR A 5 41.11 56.22 37.13
N MET A 6 41.15 55.93 35.80
CA MET A 6 40.10 55.31 35.05
C MET A 6 40.38 53.77 35.08
N LEU A 7 39.52 53.03 35.73
CA LEU A 7 39.56 51.56 35.81
C LEU A 7 38.84 51.02 34.59
N ALA A 8 39.60 50.39 33.65
CA ALA A 8 39.04 49.71 32.48
C ALA A 8 38.65 48.29 32.92
N MET A 9 37.36 47.98 32.99
CA MET A 9 36.84 46.60 33.14
C MET A 9 36.90 45.92 31.78
N LEU A 10 37.76 44.90 31.62
CA LEU A 10 37.73 43.94 30.51
C LEU A 10 36.60 42.92 30.80
N LEU A 11 35.56 42.98 30.02
CA LEU A 11 34.55 41.91 29.95
C LEU A 11 35.12 40.78 29.05
N ILE A 12 35.53 39.66 29.64
CA ILE A 12 35.84 38.41 28.93
C ILE A 12 34.53 37.68 28.68
N ALA A 13 34.01 37.75 27.46
CA ALA A 13 32.88 36.95 27.02
C ALA A 13 33.37 35.50 26.77
N ALA A 14 33.05 34.60 27.68
CA ALA A 14 33.30 33.15 27.48
C ALA A 14 32.35 32.64 26.41
N LEU A 15 32.85 32.36 25.18
CA LEU A 15 32.15 31.60 24.16
C LEU A 15 32.05 30.16 24.66
N VAL A 16 30.89 29.76 25.16
CA VAL A 16 30.52 28.36 25.37
C VAL A 16 30.27 27.74 23.99
N ALA A 17 31.22 27.01 23.45
CA ALA A 17 31.04 26.18 22.27
C ALA A 17 30.01 25.09 22.61
N ILE A 18 28.77 25.23 22.18
CA ILE A 18 27.76 24.19 22.24
C ILE A 18 28.20 23.12 21.25
N CYS A 19 28.89 22.08 21.73
CA CYS A 19 29.19 20.89 20.95
C CYS A 19 27.86 20.19 20.63
N PRO A 20 27.47 19.99 19.35
CA PRO A 20 26.27 19.23 19.03
C PRO A 20 26.40 17.82 19.63
N PRO A 21 25.32 17.24 20.15
CA PRO A 21 25.36 15.88 20.69
C PRO A 21 25.86 14.93 19.59
N PRO A 22 26.67 13.91 19.93
CA PRO A 22 27.16 12.96 18.94
C PRO A 22 26.00 12.34 18.19
N ALA A 23 26.04 12.35 16.88
CA ALA A 23 25.07 11.70 16.02
C ALA A 23 24.98 10.23 16.46
N ARG A 24 23.80 9.78 16.89
CA ARG A 24 23.58 8.41 17.32
C ARG A 24 23.84 7.52 16.10
N ALA A 25 24.84 6.66 16.16
CA ALA A 25 25.12 5.72 15.08
C ALA A 25 23.87 4.87 14.83
N GLN A 26 23.29 4.96 13.65
CA GLN A 26 22.15 4.16 13.25
C GLN A 26 22.59 2.70 13.15
N THR A 27 21.83 1.79 13.75
CA THR A 27 22.10 0.35 13.62
C THR A 27 21.73 -0.10 12.22
N LEU A 28 22.69 -0.65 11.47
CA LEU A 28 22.45 -1.19 10.14
C LEU A 28 21.41 -2.33 10.17
N ILE A 29 20.56 -2.37 9.16
CA ILE A 29 19.52 -3.39 9.01
C ILE A 29 20.15 -4.67 8.48
N SER A 30 20.24 -5.72 9.31
CA SER A 30 20.76 -7.04 8.91
C SER A 30 19.62 -8.04 8.78
N CYS A 31 18.72 -7.84 7.80
CA CYS A 31 17.56 -8.70 7.58
C CYS A 31 17.83 -9.78 6.54
N LYS A 32 17.74 -11.06 6.98
CA LYS A 32 17.81 -12.25 6.11
C LYS A 32 16.58 -13.16 6.24
N THR A 33 15.67 -12.84 7.13
CA THR A 33 14.49 -13.68 7.45
C THR A 33 13.21 -12.88 7.30
N ARG A 34 12.11 -13.58 7.06
CA ARG A 34 10.77 -12.98 6.99
C ARG A 34 10.46 -12.15 8.24
N SER A 35 10.62 -12.74 9.41
CA SER A 35 10.35 -12.06 10.70
C SER A 35 11.20 -10.81 10.94
N CYS A 36 12.37 -10.71 10.34
CA CYS A 36 13.17 -9.49 10.40
C CYS A 36 12.53 -8.37 9.57
N TYR A 37 12.01 -8.67 8.39
CA TYR A 37 11.29 -7.69 7.57
C TYR A 37 9.97 -7.27 8.20
N ASP A 38 9.25 -8.20 8.87
CA ASP A 38 8.04 -7.86 9.62
C ASP A 38 8.36 -6.87 10.75
N ARG A 39 9.42 -7.12 11.54
CA ARG A 39 9.90 -6.19 12.58
C ARG A 39 10.37 -4.85 12.00
N LEU A 40 11.05 -4.85 10.84
CA LEU A 40 11.44 -3.60 10.19
C LEU A 40 10.24 -2.70 9.89
N VAL A 41 9.11 -3.29 9.46
CA VAL A 41 7.85 -2.54 9.26
C VAL A 41 7.36 -2.00 10.61
N ASP A 42 7.32 -2.82 11.66
CA ASP A 42 6.86 -2.36 12.98
C ASP A 42 7.75 -1.23 13.54
N ASP A 43 9.08 -1.34 13.38
CA ASP A 43 10.05 -0.30 13.78
C ASP A 43 9.86 0.98 12.96
N TYR A 44 9.62 0.84 11.64
CA TYR A 44 9.32 1.97 10.75
C TYR A 44 8.04 2.69 11.17
N LEU A 45 6.96 1.94 11.45
CA LEU A 45 5.68 2.50 11.88
C LEU A 45 5.80 3.18 13.27
N ALA A 46 6.59 2.60 14.17
CA ALA A 46 6.88 3.20 15.47
C ALA A 46 7.69 4.50 15.33
N ALA A 47 8.67 4.54 14.42
CA ALA A 47 9.44 5.75 14.10
C ALA A 47 8.54 6.83 13.49
N LEU A 48 7.63 6.42 12.59
CA LEU A 48 6.66 7.30 11.94
C LEU A 48 5.75 8.01 12.96
N VAL A 49 5.18 7.24 13.90
CA VAL A 49 4.33 7.77 14.99
C VAL A 49 5.12 8.62 15.99
N ALA A 50 6.39 8.31 16.19
CA ALA A 50 7.29 9.14 17.01
C ALA A 50 7.78 10.40 16.28
N HIS A 51 7.43 10.60 14.99
CA HIS A 51 7.92 11.68 14.15
C HIS A 51 9.45 11.76 14.07
N ASP A 52 10.14 10.62 14.20
CA ASP A 52 11.59 10.54 14.32
C ASP A 52 12.19 9.59 13.27
N PRO A 53 12.48 10.09 12.05
CA PRO A 53 13.12 9.28 11.01
C PRO A 53 14.51 8.77 11.39
N SER A 54 15.19 9.37 12.36
CA SER A 54 16.53 8.97 12.77
C SER A 54 16.59 7.57 13.40
N ARG A 55 15.44 7.02 13.75
CA ARG A 55 15.31 5.63 14.26
C ARG A 55 15.49 4.56 13.18
N ILE A 56 15.42 4.96 11.91
CA ILE A 56 15.54 4.05 10.76
C ILE A 56 16.84 4.37 10.02
N ALA A 57 17.62 3.34 9.70
CA ALA A 57 18.82 3.48 8.90
C ALA A 57 18.44 3.72 7.44
N PHE A 58 18.21 4.96 7.07
CA PHE A 58 18.05 5.38 5.67
C PHE A 58 19.38 5.60 5.00
N ALA A 59 19.50 5.25 3.72
CA ALA A 59 20.61 5.71 2.90
C ALA A 59 20.56 7.23 2.71
N ALA A 60 21.70 7.87 2.52
CA ALA A 60 21.78 9.33 2.37
C ALA A 60 20.97 9.85 1.15
N ASP A 61 20.86 9.03 0.11
CA ASP A 61 20.13 9.26 -1.13
C ASP A 61 18.81 8.48 -1.20
N ALA A 62 18.29 8.01 -0.05
CA ALA A 62 17.06 7.25 0.02
C ALA A 62 15.90 8.00 -0.62
N ARG A 63 15.19 7.31 -1.53
CA ARG A 63 14.02 7.88 -2.21
C ARG A 63 12.75 7.61 -1.40
N PHE A 64 11.97 8.65 -1.14
CA PHE A 64 10.67 8.55 -0.50
C PHE A 64 9.57 9.12 -1.39
N VAL A 65 8.52 8.34 -1.60
CA VAL A 65 7.33 8.71 -2.37
C VAL A 65 6.10 8.52 -1.50
N GLU A 66 5.27 9.55 -1.38
CA GLU A 66 3.97 9.48 -0.70
C GLU A 66 2.87 9.92 -1.65
N ASN A 67 1.88 9.05 -1.86
CA ASN A 67 0.77 9.31 -2.77
C ASN A 67 1.22 9.91 -4.10
N ILE A 68 2.10 9.18 -4.81
CA ILE A 68 2.70 9.53 -6.11
C ILE A 68 3.56 10.81 -6.13
N LYS A 69 3.85 11.40 -4.99
CA LYS A 69 4.72 12.59 -4.89
C LYS A 69 6.05 12.22 -4.26
N ALA A 70 7.15 12.44 -5.00
CA ALA A 70 8.47 12.40 -4.40
C ALA A 70 8.58 13.50 -3.34
N THR A 71 8.98 13.14 -2.13
CA THR A 71 9.05 14.03 -0.98
C THR A 71 10.24 13.68 -0.09
N ARG A 72 10.52 14.49 0.92
CA ARG A 72 11.62 14.23 1.85
C ARG A 72 11.17 13.30 2.97
N ILE A 73 12.07 12.44 3.42
CA ILE A 73 11.89 11.67 4.66
C ILE A 73 11.71 12.67 5.80
N GLY A 74 10.69 12.44 6.63
CA GLY A 74 10.27 13.37 7.68
C GLY A 74 9.10 14.30 7.29
N ASP A 75 8.71 14.35 6.01
CA ASP A 75 7.54 15.10 5.55
C ASP A 75 6.32 14.17 5.37
N GLY A 76 5.15 14.74 5.05
CA GLY A 76 3.90 14.00 4.84
C GLY A 76 3.43 13.28 6.11
N LEU A 77 3.11 11.99 5.99
CA LEU A 77 2.63 11.16 7.11
C LEU A 77 3.62 11.11 8.29
N TRP A 78 4.91 11.35 8.07
CA TRP A 78 5.90 11.50 9.14
C TRP A 78 5.57 12.63 10.13
N LYS A 79 4.81 13.65 9.70
CA LYS A 79 4.40 14.77 10.56
C LYS A 79 3.02 14.59 11.19
N THR A 80 2.20 13.69 10.64
CA THR A 80 0.77 13.62 10.95
C THR A 80 0.32 12.29 11.51
N ALA A 81 1.16 11.25 11.44
CA ALA A 81 0.87 9.94 12.02
C ALA A 81 0.64 10.06 13.54
N SER A 82 -0.43 9.46 14.07
CA SER A 82 -0.79 9.60 15.48
C SER A 82 -0.92 8.29 16.24
N ALA A 83 -1.17 7.16 15.57
CA ALA A 83 -1.12 5.83 16.16
C ALA A 83 -0.81 4.75 15.11
N ALA A 84 -0.02 3.75 15.51
CA ALA A 84 0.32 2.60 14.67
C ALA A 84 -0.85 1.62 14.51
N PRO A 85 -0.85 0.77 13.48
CA PRO A 85 -1.84 -0.28 13.29
C PRO A 85 -1.87 -1.27 14.45
N THR A 86 -3.07 -1.75 14.81
CA THR A 86 -3.26 -2.74 15.87
C THR A 86 -3.65 -4.11 15.34
N THR A 87 -4.77 -4.23 14.67
CA THR A 87 -5.41 -5.49 14.30
C THR A 87 -5.45 -5.75 12.80
N PHE A 88 -5.68 -4.72 11.97
CA PHE A 88 -5.60 -4.86 10.53
C PHE A 88 -4.17 -4.61 10.07
N LYS A 89 -3.41 -5.70 9.93
CA LYS A 89 -2.00 -5.70 9.48
C LYS A 89 -1.75 -6.92 8.59
N ILE A 90 -1.22 -6.68 7.40
CA ILE A 90 -0.82 -7.74 6.46
C ILE A 90 0.60 -7.43 6.01
N TYR A 91 1.52 -8.37 6.24
CA TYR A 91 2.93 -8.26 5.87
C TYR A 91 3.24 -9.17 4.68
N VAL A 92 4.02 -8.67 3.75
CA VAL A 92 4.54 -9.43 2.60
C VAL A 92 6.06 -9.29 2.56
N PRO A 93 6.79 -10.00 3.43
CA PRO A 93 8.25 -9.96 3.47
C PRO A 93 8.85 -10.75 2.30
N ASP A 94 9.83 -10.16 1.62
CA ASP A 94 10.61 -10.79 0.55
C ASP A 94 12.12 -10.61 0.80
N PRO A 95 12.73 -11.45 1.65
CA PRO A 95 14.15 -11.37 1.94
C PRO A 95 15.05 -11.55 0.70
N VAL A 96 14.57 -12.27 -0.32
CA VAL A 96 15.31 -12.50 -1.57
C VAL A 96 15.43 -11.20 -2.39
N ALA A 97 14.35 -10.41 -2.42
CA ALA A 97 14.36 -9.12 -3.12
C ALA A 97 14.89 -7.96 -2.24
N GLY A 98 15.14 -8.20 -0.95
CA GLY A 98 15.45 -7.12 -0.02
C GLY A 98 14.28 -6.15 0.18
N GLN A 99 13.04 -6.64 0.10
CA GLN A 99 11.83 -5.80 0.13
C GLN A 99 10.78 -6.33 1.11
N VAL A 100 9.92 -5.43 1.53
CA VAL A 100 8.67 -5.78 2.23
C VAL A 100 7.55 -4.88 1.76
N GLY A 101 6.40 -5.50 1.48
CA GLY A 101 5.11 -4.83 1.34
C GLY A 101 4.31 -4.97 2.63
N PHE A 102 3.48 -3.98 2.91
CA PHE A 102 2.61 -3.97 4.10
C PHE A 102 1.31 -3.23 3.79
N MET A 103 0.23 -3.69 4.40
CA MET A 103 -1.04 -2.94 4.42
C MET A 103 -1.61 -2.97 5.83
N GLY A 104 -2.02 -1.79 6.35
CA GLY A 104 -2.55 -1.69 7.69
C GLY A 104 -3.38 -0.44 7.93
N VAL A 105 -4.33 -0.52 8.87
CA VAL A 105 -5.11 0.63 9.33
C VAL A 105 -4.38 1.31 10.48
N MET A 106 -4.01 2.57 10.30
CA MET A 106 -3.37 3.41 11.30
C MET A 106 -4.14 4.72 11.51
N GLN A 107 -3.62 5.60 12.35
CA GLN A 107 -4.24 6.90 12.62
C GLN A 107 -3.37 8.04 12.09
N GLU A 108 -4.00 9.00 11.43
CA GLU A 108 -3.41 10.27 11.02
C GLU A 108 -4.24 11.41 11.64
N GLY A 109 -3.62 12.22 12.52
CA GLY A 109 -4.34 13.28 13.23
C GLY A 109 -5.58 12.78 13.99
N GLY A 110 -5.55 11.57 14.53
CA GLY A 110 -6.67 10.93 15.23
C GLY A 110 -7.76 10.34 14.32
N LYS A 111 -7.59 10.37 12.99
CA LYS A 111 -8.53 9.75 12.02
C LYS A 111 -7.95 8.47 11.43
N PRO A 112 -8.76 7.42 11.22
CA PRO A 112 -8.29 6.20 10.61
C PRO A 112 -7.94 6.42 9.12
N ILE A 113 -6.81 5.86 8.71
CA ILE A 113 -6.36 5.79 7.32
C ILE A 113 -5.94 4.36 6.99
N LEU A 114 -6.02 3.96 5.73
CA LEU A 114 -5.42 2.72 5.24
C LEU A 114 -4.10 3.05 4.58
N LEU A 115 -3.02 2.44 5.09
CA LEU A 115 -1.66 2.61 4.58
C LEU A 115 -1.21 1.36 3.85
N GLY A 116 -0.82 1.51 2.58
CA GLY A 116 0.04 0.60 1.85
C GLY A 116 1.48 1.10 1.93
N LEU A 117 2.39 0.28 2.43
CA LEU A 117 3.79 0.63 2.63
C LEU A 117 4.68 -0.35 1.86
N ARG A 118 5.67 0.19 1.15
CA ARG A 118 6.80 -0.57 0.60
C ARG A 118 8.10 -0.05 1.17
N LEU A 119 8.94 -0.96 1.64
CA LEU A 119 10.34 -0.65 1.98
C LEU A 119 11.27 -1.53 1.15
N GLN A 120 12.34 -0.93 0.66
CA GLN A 120 13.45 -1.65 0.03
C GLN A 120 14.73 -1.41 0.82
N VAL A 121 15.42 -2.50 1.14
CA VAL A 121 16.66 -2.50 1.91
C VAL A 121 17.81 -2.96 1.02
N PHE A 122 18.89 -2.23 1.06
CA PHE A 122 20.15 -2.58 0.40
C PHE A 122 21.33 -2.18 1.30
N GLU A 123 22.32 -3.05 1.45
CA GLU A 123 23.52 -2.83 2.29
C GLU A 123 23.20 -2.27 3.69
N GLY A 124 22.16 -2.79 4.32
CA GLY A 124 21.79 -2.41 5.67
C GLY A 124 21.03 -1.08 5.81
N HIS A 125 20.62 -0.47 4.71
CA HIS A 125 19.87 0.79 4.71
C HIS A 125 18.55 0.65 3.95
N VAL A 126 17.54 1.39 4.37
CA VAL A 126 16.35 1.62 3.56
C VAL A 126 16.74 2.61 2.45
N ILE A 127 16.74 2.11 1.21
CA ILE A 127 17.07 2.90 0.01
C ILE A 127 15.82 3.48 -0.66
N GLN A 128 14.65 2.85 -0.45
CA GLN A 128 13.37 3.32 -0.96
C GLN A 128 12.26 3.07 0.05
N ALA A 129 11.39 4.06 0.23
CA ALA A 129 10.13 3.95 0.95
C ALA A 129 9.00 4.52 0.10
N GLU A 130 7.85 3.85 0.09
CA GLU A 130 6.67 4.27 -0.67
C GLU A 130 5.42 4.11 0.19
N HIS A 131 4.64 5.18 0.31
CA HIS A 131 3.36 5.22 0.97
C HIS A 131 2.25 5.40 -0.06
N VAL A 132 1.26 4.51 -0.03
CA VAL A 132 -0.07 4.68 -0.64
C VAL A 132 -1.04 4.85 0.51
N ILE A 133 -1.73 5.99 0.58
CA ILE A 133 -2.57 6.34 1.72
C ILE A 133 -3.99 6.62 1.23
N ALA A 134 -4.95 5.80 1.66
CA ALA A 134 -6.35 6.06 1.48
C ALA A 134 -6.92 6.72 2.75
N ARG A 135 -7.49 7.89 2.57
CA ARG A 135 -8.18 8.69 3.60
C ARG A 135 -9.69 8.61 3.36
N ASP A 136 -10.47 9.17 4.26
CA ASP A 136 -11.95 9.28 4.13
C ASP A 136 -12.65 7.92 3.94
N LEU A 137 -12.21 6.91 4.70
CA LEU A 137 -12.81 5.58 4.72
C LEU A 137 -14.23 5.65 5.28
N SER A 138 -15.18 5.00 4.59
CA SER A 138 -16.57 4.91 5.07
C SER A 138 -16.69 4.06 6.34
N ALA A 139 -17.78 4.21 7.07
CA ALA A 139 -18.04 3.38 8.25
C ALA A 139 -18.09 1.88 7.89
N ASP A 140 -18.69 1.52 6.75
CA ASP A 140 -18.75 0.13 6.28
C ASP A 140 -17.35 -0.40 5.90
N SER A 141 -16.52 0.44 5.25
CA SER A 141 -15.12 0.13 4.98
C SER A 141 -14.34 -0.15 6.28
N LEU A 142 -14.49 0.74 7.26
CA LEU A 142 -13.82 0.59 8.56
C LEU A 142 -14.31 -0.65 9.33
N ALA A 143 -15.58 -1.04 9.21
CA ALA A 143 -16.09 -2.27 9.81
C ALA A 143 -15.38 -3.51 9.24
N ASN A 144 -15.15 -3.56 7.91
CA ASN A 144 -14.43 -4.66 7.26
C ASN A 144 -12.91 -4.62 7.50
N LEU A 145 -12.36 -3.45 7.83
CA LEU A 145 -10.94 -3.24 8.13
C LEU A 145 -10.61 -3.34 9.64
N GLN A 146 -11.50 -3.91 10.46
CA GLN A 146 -11.22 -4.09 11.90
C GLN A 146 -10.11 -5.12 12.14
N VAL A 147 -10.13 -6.23 11.39
CA VAL A 147 -9.14 -7.31 11.50
C VAL A 147 -8.83 -7.84 10.10
N ALA A 148 -7.54 -8.05 9.82
CA ALA A 148 -7.14 -8.67 8.57
C ALA A 148 -7.72 -10.09 8.45
N ARG A 149 -8.20 -10.47 7.26
CA ARG A 149 -8.75 -11.80 7.00
C ARG A 149 -7.69 -12.87 7.32
N PRO A 150 -8.02 -13.90 8.12
CA PRO A 150 -7.03 -14.88 8.64
C PRO A 150 -6.24 -15.61 7.54
N ILE A 151 -6.80 -15.72 6.35
CA ILE A 151 -6.15 -16.41 5.22
C ILE A 151 -4.84 -15.73 4.81
N PHE A 152 -4.66 -14.42 5.01
CA PHE A 152 -3.42 -13.73 4.68
C PHE A 152 -2.25 -14.17 5.57
N ALA A 153 -2.51 -14.50 6.84
CA ALA A 153 -1.49 -14.99 7.76
C ALA A 153 -1.24 -16.50 7.63
N LYS A 154 -2.14 -17.25 6.96
CA LYS A 154 -2.06 -18.70 6.86
C LYS A 154 -0.87 -19.13 6.00
N ALA A 155 0.02 -19.94 6.59
CA ALA A 155 1.13 -20.55 5.87
C ALA A 155 0.62 -21.52 4.79
N THR A 156 1.26 -21.50 3.63
CA THR A 156 1.06 -22.51 2.58
C THR A 156 1.84 -23.77 2.97
N PRO A 157 1.21 -24.95 2.99
CA PRO A 157 1.91 -26.21 3.27
C PRO A 157 3.12 -26.41 2.34
N GLU A 158 4.22 -26.93 2.87
CA GLU A 158 5.50 -26.99 2.14
C GLU A 158 5.41 -27.72 0.80
N GLY A 159 4.72 -28.86 0.75
CA GLY A 159 4.57 -29.66 -0.47
C GLY A 159 3.76 -29.03 -1.60
N VAL A 160 3.09 -27.88 -1.33
CA VAL A 160 2.28 -27.16 -2.34
C VAL A 160 2.67 -25.69 -2.43
N ARG A 161 3.79 -25.30 -1.82
CA ARG A 161 4.35 -23.94 -1.99
C ARG A 161 4.77 -23.73 -3.42
N MET A 162 4.37 -22.61 -3.95
CA MET A 162 4.74 -22.20 -5.30
C MET A 162 6.10 -21.49 -5.28
N ALA A 163 6.81 -21.59 -6.41
CA ALA A 163 8.01 -20.79 -6.60
C ALA A 163 7.67 -19.29 -6.60
N ARG A 164 8.60 -18.47 -6.14
CA ARG A 164 8.46 -17.01 -6.09
C ARG A 164 8.10 -16.41 -7.46
N TYR A 165 8.71 -16.94 -8.53
CA TYR A 165 8.46 -16.49 -9.90
C TYR A 165 7.01 -16.75 -10.34
N ASP A 166 6.45 -17.91 -10.02
CA ASP A 166 5.08 -18.28 -10.41
C ASP A 166 4.04 -17.43 -9.67
N ILE A 167 4.24 -17.20 -8.36
CA ILE A 167 3.38 -16.32 -7.58
C ILE A 167 3.39 -14.90 -8.18
N LYS A 168 4.57 -14.41 -8.55
CA LYS A 168 4.74 -13.09 -9.17
C LYS A 168 4.01 -13.00 -10.51
N GLY A 169 4.14 -13.99 -11.37
CA GLY A 169 3.46 -14.07 -12.67
C GLY A 169 1.94 -14.07 -12.54
N ILE A 170 1.40 -14.86 -11.60
CA ILE A 170 -0.03 -14.88 -11.32
C ILE A 170 -0.53 -13.51 -10.78
N ALA A 171 0.25 -12.84 -9.95
CA ALA A 171 -0.12 -11.50 -9.50
C ALA A 171 -0.14 -10.47 -10.64
N TYR A 172 0.74 -10.59 -11.65
CA TYR A 172 0.70 -9.73 -12.83
C TYR A 172 -0.54 -9.99 -13.70
N SER A 173 -0.96 -11.24 -13.89
CA SER A 173 -2.12 -11.57 -14.72
C SER A 173 -3.44 -10.97 -14.24
N TYR A 174 -3.52 -10.61 -12.95
CA TYR A 174 -4.66 -9.87 -12.41
C TYR A 174 -4.86 -8.51 -13.10
N TYR A 175 -3.77 -7.80 -13.37
CA TYR A 175 -3.84 -6.50 -14.03
C TYR A 175 -4.23 -6.66 -15.51
N ASP A 176 -3.74 -7.71 -16.18
CA ASP A 176 -4.15 -8.03 -17.55
C ASP A 176 -5.67 -8.33 -17.60
N ALA A 177 -6.18 -9.12 -16.63
CA ALA A 177 -7.60 -9.44 -16.56
C ALA A 177 -8.49 -8.20 -16.37
N LEU A 178 -8.02 -7.19 -15.65
CA LEU A 178 -8.72 -5.90 -15.50
C LEU A 178 -8.62 -5.04 -16.76
N ASP A 179 -7.41 -4.91 -17.32
CA ASP A 179 -7.14 -4.02 -18.46
C ASP A 179 -7.89 -4.49 -19.71
N PHE A 180 -7.91 -5.81 -19.94
CA PHE A 180 -8.64 -6.42 -21.07
C PHE A 180 -10.10 -6.75 -20.77
N ASN A 181 -10.59 -6.55 -19.55
CA ASN A 181 -11.94 -6.93 -19.13
C ASN A 181 -12.24 -8.42 -19.42
N ASP A 182 -11.25 -9.27 -19.16
CA ASP A 182 -11.33 -10.71 -19.36
C ASP A 182 -10.79 -11.45 -18.11
N GLY A 183 -11.70 -11.95 -17.29
CA GLY A 183 -11.35 -12.66 -16.07
C GLY A 183 -10.61 -13.99 -16.29
N GLU A 184 -10.67 -14.57 -17.49
CA GLU A 184 -9.97 -15.82 -17.82
C GLU A 184 -8.45 -15.62 -17.98
N LEU A 185 -7.99 -14.37 -18.15
CA LEU A 185 -6.55 -14.05 -18.20
C LEU A 185 -5.85 -14.23 -16.86
N ALA A 186 -6.59 -14.27 -15.75
CA ALA A 186 -6.03 -14.52 -14.43
C ALA A 186 -6.61 -15.80 -13.82
N PRO A 187 -5.79 -16.70 -13.25
CA PRO A 187 -6.26 -17.95 -12.66
C PRO A 187 -6.93 -17.67 -11.30
N MET A 188 -8.16 -17.17 -11.32
CA MET A 188 -8.96 -16.95 -10.11
C MET A 188 -9.47 -18.27 -9.54
N ALA A 189 -9.48 -18.39 -8.21
CA ALA A 189 -10.11 -19.50 -7.52
C ALA A 189 -11.64 -19.29 -7.44
N ARG A 190 -12.41 -20.36 -7.27
CA ARG A 190 -13.87 -20.26 -7.10
C ARG A 190 -14.28 -19.51 -5.83
N ASP A 191 -13.41 -19.52 -4.82
CA ASP A 191 -13.56 -18.79 -3.56
C ASP A 191 -12.88 -17.42 -3.58
N CYS A 192 -12.52 -16.92 -4.76
CA CYS A 192 -11.90 -15.61 -4.90
C CYS A 192 -12.81 -14.52 -4.34
N GLU A 193 -12.22 -13.71 -3.45
CA GLU A 193 -12.87 -12.55 -2.83
C GLU A 193 -11.95 -11.35 -2.93
N ARG A 194 -12.49 -10.21 -3.39
CA ARG A 194 -11.75 -8.97 -3.58
C ARG A 194 -12.35 -7.84 -2.75
N HIS A 195 -11.50 -7.20 -1.96
CA HIS A 195 -11.85 -5.97 -1.24
C HIS A 195 -11.08 -4.80 -1.80
N GLU A 196 -11.68 -3.61 -1.80
CA GLU A 196 -11.09 -2.33 -2.21
C GLU A 196 -11.37 -1.27 -1.15
N ASN A 197 -10.33 -0.75 -0.52
CA ASN A 197 -10.45 0.17 0.62
C ASN A 197 -11.45 -0.37 1.68
N GLY A 198 -11.40 -1.68 1.95
CA GLY A 198 -12.31 -2.36 2.87
C GLY A 198 -13.70 -2.69 2.34
N ARG A 199 -14.05 -2.32 1.11
CA ARG A 199 -15.35 -2.69 0.51
C ARG A 199 -15.24 -4.02 -0.21
N GLU A 200 -16.14 -4.95 0.06
CA GLU A 200 -16.27 -6.18 -0.71
C GLU A 200 -16.66 -5.84 -2.15
N SER A 201 -15.78 -6.09 -3.10
CA SER A 201 -15.96 -5.68 -4.50
C SER A 201 -16.20 -6.84 -5.45
N SER A 202 -15.77 -8.07 -5.10
CA SER A 202 -16.08 -9.33 -5.81
C SER A 202 -16.16 -10.48 -4.82
N GLY A 203 -16.92 -11.53 -5.16
CA GLY A 203 -17.03 -12.74 -4.36
C GLY A 203 -17.73 -12.56 -3.02
N SER A 204 -18.39 -11.42 -2.83
CA SER A 204 -19.11 -11.09 -1.59
C SER A 204 -20.21 -12.12 -1.30
N ARG A 205 -20.22 -12.58 -0.06
CA ARG A 205 -21.26 -13.45 0.50
C ARG A 205 -22.22 -12.69 1.42
N ALA A 206 -22.15 -11.37 1.41
CA ALA A 206 -23.02 -10.52 2.20
C ALA A 206 -24.51 -10.78 1.85
N PRO A 207 -25.42 -10.78 2.84
CA PRO A 207 -26.84 -10.96 2.59
C PRO A 207 -27.39 -9.88 1.65
N VAL A 208 -28.23 -10.31 0.69
CA VAL A 208 -28.93 -9.38 -0.20
C VAL A 208 -30.02 -8.67 0.59
N THR A 209 -30.01 -7.36 0.61
CA THR A 209 -30.99 -6.49 1.27
C THR A 209 -31.67 -5.57 0.27
N ALA A 210 -32.70 -4.83 0.69
CA ALA A 210 -33.33 -3.81 -0.14
C ALA A 210 -32.36 -2.70 -0.59
N LYS A 211 -31.24 -2.50 0.12
CA LYS A 211 -30.19 -1.53 -0.21
C LYS A 211 -29.10 -2.09 -1.15
N THR A 212 -29.12 -3.41 -1.41
CA THR A 212 -28.15 -4.04 -2.31
C THR A 212 -28.34 -3.50 -3.74
N PRO A 213 -27.28 -2.95 -4.38
CA PRO A 213 -27.36 -2.45 -5.75
C PRO A 213 -27.85 -3.52 -6.72
N LYS A 214 -28.56 -3.11 -7.76
CA LYS A 214 -28.97 -4.00 -8.87
C LYS A 214 -28.42 -3.45 -10.18
N PRO A 215 -27.59 -4.20 -10.91
CA PRO A 215 -27.10 -5.55 -10.59
C PRO A 215 -26.13 -5.57 -9.40
N ASN A 216 -26.11 -6.67 -8.66
CA ASN A 216 -25.16 -6.88 -7.56
C ASN A 216 -23.84 -7.45 -8.12
N TYR A 217 -22.97 -6.59 -8.60
CA TYR A 217 -21.65 -6.98 -9.13
C TYR A 217 -20.75 -7.58 -8.03
N SER A 218 -20.84 -7.12 -6.79
CA SER A 218 -19.97 -7.61 -5.71
C SER A 218 -20.23 -9.08 -5.34
N ALA A 219 -21.43 -9.60 -5.59
CA ALA A 219 -21.75 -11.01 -5.36
C ALA A 219 -21.26 -11.94 -6.50
N MET A 220 -20.76 -11.40 -7.61
CA MET A 220 -20.19 -12.21 -8.67
C MET A 220 -18.83 -12.74 -8.25
N ASP A 221 -18.49 -13.97 -8.69
CA ASP A 221 -17.10 -14.46 -8.60
C ASP A 221 -16.15 -13.54 -9.41
N CYS A 222 -14.86 -13.54 -9.06
CA CYS A 222 -13.90 -12.60 -9.63
C CYS A 222 -13.77 -12.76 -11.16
N THR A 223 -13.70 -14.00 -11.68
CA THR A 223 -13.58 -14.27 -13.12
C THR A 223 -14.77 -13.71 -13.87
N ARG A 224 -15.97 -14.07 -13.44
CA ARG A 224 -17.20 -13.62 -14.08
C ARG A 224 -17.34 -12.11 -14.02
N GLN A 225 -17.07 -11.49 -12.84
CA GLN A 225 -17.19 -10.05 -12.69
C GLN A 225 -16.32 -9.30 -13.69
N PHE A 226 -15.03 -9.68 -13.84
CA PHE A 226 -14.12 -9.02 -14.77
C PHE A 226 -14.57 -9.21 -16.22
N SER A 227 -15.01 -10.42 -16.60
CA SER A 227 -15.49 -10.72 -17.95
C SER A 227 -16.81 -10.04 -18.32
N THR A 228 -17.51 -9.38 -17.35
CA THR A 228 -18.71 -8.59 -17.68
C THR A 228 -18.39 -7.31 -18.46
N GLY A 229 -17.15 -6.83 -18.43
CA GLY A 229 -16.78 -5.52 -18.96
C GLY A 229 -17.13 -4.35 -18.03
N MET A 230 -17.50 -4.62 -16.76
CA MET A 230 -17.89 -3.56 -15.83
C MET A 230 -16.76 -2.58 -15.48
N MET A 231 -15.52 -2.93 -15.78
CA MET A 231 -14.33 -2.09 -15.59
C MET A 231 -13.87 -1.38 -16.88
N ALA A 232 -14.66 -1.40 -17.97
CA ALA A 232 -14.28 -0.85 -19.26
C ALA A 232 -14.12 0.69 -19.28
N TYR A 233 -14.33 1.36 -18.16
CA TYR A 233 -13.97 2.77 -17.94
C TYR A 233 -12.51 2.97 -17.52
N ILE A 234 -11.76 1.88 -17.26
CA ILE A 234 -10.31 1.91 -17.10
C ILE A 234 -9.69 2.03 -18.50
N ASP A 235 -8.93 3.08 -18.77
CA ASP A 235 -8.29 3.26 -20.07
C ASP A 235 -7.03 2.42 -20.22
N ARG A 236 -6.23 2.37 -19.16
CA ARG A 236 -5.00 1.61 -19.05
C ARG A 236 -4.57 1.45 -17.59
N ILE A 237 -3.76 0.46 -17.35
CA ILE A 237 -3.07 0.25 -16.08
C ILE A 237 -1.58 0.27 -16.36
N ASP A 238 -0.86 1.22 -15.81
CA ASP A 238 0.59 1.31 -15.97
C ASP A 238 1.34 1.28 -14.64
N ASN A 239 2.67 1.41 -14.70
CA ASN A 239 3.54 1.38 -13.54
C ASN A 239 3.30 0.17 -12.62
N ILE A 240 2.94 -0.98 -13.22
CA ILE A 240 2.65 -2.22 -12.51
C ILE A 240 3.97 -2.80 -11.97
N ARG A 241 4.06 -2.96 -10.65
CA ARG A 241 5.26 -3.46 -9.97
C ARG A 241 4.87 -4.46 -8.88
N VAL A 242 5.03 -5.76 -9.12
CA VAL A 242 4.96 -6.77 -8.05
C VAL A 242 6.32 -6.80 -7.37
N VAL A 243 6.45 -6.13 -6.23
CA VAL A 243 7.72 -5.77 -5.59
C VAL A 243 8.14 -6.74 -4.49
N ALA A 244 7.21 -7.35 -3.79
CA ALA A 244 7.51 -8.33 -2.74
C ALA A 244 6.66 -9.59 -2.92
N VAL A 245 7.28 -10.75 -2.70
CA VAL A 245 6.63 -12.06 -2.79
C VAL A 245 7.08 -12.93 -1.63
N ASP A 246 6.14 -13.46 -0.88
CA ASP A 246 6.38 -14.39 0.23
C ASP A 246 5.82 -15.79 -0.09
N PRO A 247 6.64 -16.72 -0.57
CA PRO A 247 6.20 -18.09 -0.86
C PRO A 247 5.68 -18.85 0.37
N TYR A 248 6.10 -18.46 1.57
CA TYR A 248 5.66 -19.12 2.80
C TYR A 248 4.16 -18.93 3.05
N THR A 249 3.65 -17.73 2.85
CA THR A 249 2.22 -17.44 2.95
C THR A 249 1.51 -17.46 1.60
N GLY A 250 2.26 -17.52 0.48
CA GLY A 250 1.70 -17.36 -0.87
C GLY A 250 1.20 -15.94 -1.13
N LEU A 251 1.83 -14.93 -0.51
CA LEU A 251 1.46 -13.54 -0.70
C LEU A 251 2.33 -12.85 -1.75
N ALA A 252 1.72 -11.92 -2.48
CA ALA A 252 2.40 -10.96 -3.34
C ALA A 252 1.89 -9.55 -3.04
N PHE A 253 2.81 -8.57 -3.04
CA PHE A 253 2.48 -7.14 -2.92
C PHE A 253 2.77 -6.44 -4.24
N GLY A 254 1.73 -5.85 -4.82
CA GLY A 254 1.78 -5.13 -6.09
C GLY A 254 1.40 -3.67 -5.94
N LEU A 255 2.00 -2.83 -6.76
CA LEU A 255 1.70 -1.41 -6.93
C LEU A 255 1.32 -1.16 -8.38
N SER A 256 0.41 -0.26 -8.63
CA SER A 256 -0.09 0.03 -9.98
C SER A 256 -0.72 1.42 -10.05
N HIS A 257 -0.93 1.91 -11.26
CA HIS A 257 -1.54 3.20 -11.52
C HIS A 257 -2.63 3.02 -12.59
N PHE A 258 -3.89 3.14 -12.18
CA PHE A 258 -5.05 3.03 -13.06
C PHE A 258 -5.43 4.40 -13.58
N HIS A 259 -5.68 4.50 -14.88
CA HIS A 259 -6.05 5.75 -15.54
C HIS A 259 -7.49 5.66 -16.06
N HIS A 260 -8.26 6.70 -15.80
CA HIS A 260 -9.68 6.80 -16.15
C HIS A 260 -9.94 8.14 -16.83
N SER A 261 -9.81 8.19 -18.16
CA SER A 261 -10.11 9.43 -18.94
C SER A 261 -11.59 9.76 -18.93
N MET A 262 -12.43 8.78 -18.63
CA MET A 262 -13.90 8.84 -18.71
C MET A 262 -14.42 9.16 -20.12
N LYS A 263 -13.58 9.04 -21.15
CA LYS A 263 -14.04 9.13 -22.55
C LYS A 263 -15.01 7.99 -22.91
N ASN A 264 -14.77 6.81 -22.34
CA ASN A 264 -15.64 5.64 -22.44
C ASN A 264 -16.49 5.51 -21.16
N HIS A 265 -17.41 6.43 -20.95
CA HIS A 265 -18.27 6.44 -19.75
C HIS A 265 -19.57 5.64 -19.92
N VAL A 266 -19.95 5.26 -21.15
CA VAL A 266 -21.05 4.34 -21.45
C VAL A 266 -20.49 3.16 -22.24
N PHE A 267 -20.61 1.97 -21.69
CA PHE A 267 -20.00 0.78 -22.28
C PHE A 267 -20.87 -0.46 -22.10
N PRO A 268 -20.74 -1.47 -23.01
CA PRO A 268 -21.55 -2.67 -22.97
C PRO A 268 -21.21 -3.54 -21.75
N ILE A 269 -22.24 -4.19 -21.21
CA ILE A 269 -22.14 -5.21 -20.16
C ILE A 269 -22.54 -6.56 -20.73
N LYS A 270 -21.75 -7.60 -20.44
CA LYS A 270 -21.95 -8.97 -20.89
C LYS A 270 -22.34 -9.88 -19.72
N GLY A 271 -23.16 -10.90 -19.98
CA GLY A 271 -23.43 -11.98 -19.02
C GLY A 271 -24.20 -11.56 -17.75
N VAL A 272 -24.83 -10.38 -17.73
CA VAL A 272 -25.66 -9.88 -16.63
C VAL A 272 -27.11 -9.78 -17.06
N PRO A 273 -28.02 -10.62 -16.55
CA PRO A 273 -29.42 -10.62 -16.95
C PRO A 273 -30.08 -9.24 -16.79
N GLY A 274 -30.72 -8.76 -17.87
CA GLY A 274 -31.42 -7.47 -17.89
C GLY A 274 -30.54 -6.24 -17.91
N VAL A 275 -29.21 -6.38 -18.06
CA VAL A 275 -28.25 -5.27 -18.16
C VAL A 275 -27.45 -5.41 -19.45
N THR A 276 -27.56 -4.44 -20.34
CA THR A 276 -26.85 -4.41 -21.62
C THR A 276 -25.71 -3.39 -21.66
N GLN A 277 -25.77 -2.38 -20.80
CA GLN A 277 -24.76 -1.33 -20.69
C GLN A 277 -24.63 -0.80 -19.27
N ARG A 278 -23.51 -0.14 -18.98
CA ARG A 278 -23.24 0.59 -17.76
C ARG A 278 -22.83 2.02 -18.09
N THR A 279 -23.31 2.96 -17.29
CA THR A 279 -22.86 4.35 -17.32
C THR A 279 -22.09 4.64 -16.03
N VAL A 280 -20.95 5.32 -16.13
CA VAL A 280 -20.15 5.81 -15.03
C VAL A 280 -19.88 7.29 -15.24
N ASP A 281 -20.56 8.14 -14.46
CA ASP A 281 -20.48 9.60 -14.57
C ASP A 281 -19.55 10.18 -13.51
N ASN A 282 -18.25 9.98 -13.70
CA ASN A 282 -17.21 10.61 -12.88
C ASN A 282 -16.39 11.59 -13.73
N PRO A 283 -15.80 12.63 -13.14
CA PRO A 283 -14.72 13.37 -13.82
C PRO A 283 -13.56 12.41 -14.12
N ALA A 284 -12.70 12.77 -15.07
CA ALA A 284 -11.47 12.03 -15.33
C ALA A 284 -10.56 12.01 -14.08
N PHE A 285 -10.00 10.85 -13.75
CA PHE A 285 -9.17 10.65 -12.56
C PHE A 285 -8.16 9.53 -12.76
N ASP A 286 -7.16 9.51 -11.89
CA ASP A 286 -6.26 8.37 -11.70
C ASP A 286 -6.53 7.70 -10.35
N LEU A 287 -6.21 6.41 -10.27
CA LEU A 287 -6.27 5.62 -9.05
C LEU A 287 -4.94 4.89 -8.84
N PRO A 288 -3.94 5.54 -8.25
CA PRO A 288 -2.76 4.84 -7.74
C PRO A 288 -3.16 3.87 -6.65
N ALA A 289 -2.68 2.62 -6.74
CA ALA A 289 -3.17 1.53 -5.90
C ALA A 289 -2.06 0.60 -5.40
N ALA A 290 -2.32 -0.04 -4.26
CA ALA A 290 -1.55 -1.15 -3.74
C ALA A 290 -2.47 -2.38 -3.58
N HIS A 291 -1.91 -3.57 -3.85
CA HIS A 291 -2.64 -4.83 -3.80
C HIS A 291 -1.85 -5.87 -3.02
N ILE A 292 -2.54 -6.64 -2.18
CA ILE A 292 -2.01 -7.88 -1.62
C ILE A 292 -2.85 -9.03 -2.18
N PHE A 293 -2.16 -9.96 -2.84
CA PHE A 293 -2.75 -11.17 -3.39
C PHE A 293 -2.45 -12.35 -2.50
N LYS A 294 -3.44 -13.18 -2.20
CA LYS A 294 -3.26 -14.53 -1.64
C LYS A 294 -3.35 -15.54 -2.75
N ILE A 295 -2.23 -16.21 -3.03
CA ILE A 295 -2.06 -17.15 -4.14
C ILE A 295 -1.66 -18.50 -3.59
N SER A 296 -2.39 -19.54 -3.94
CA SER A 296 -2.07 -20.93 -3.61
C SER A 296 -2.64 -21.89 -4.64
N GLY A 297 -2.01 -23.05 -4.84
CA GLY A 297 -2.45 -24.02 -5.84
C GLY A 297 -2.59 -23.44 -7.25
N GLY A 298 -1.76 -22.46 -7.61
CA GLY A 298 -1.80 -21.81 -8.92
C GLY A 298 -2.96 -20.83 -9.13
N ARG A 299 -3.66 -20.40 -8.06
CA ARG A 299 -4.85 -19.54 -8.16
C ARG A 299 -4.86 -18.42 -7.14
N ILE A 300 -5.53 -17.31 -7.50
CA ILE A 300 -5.78 -16.16 -6.63
C ILE A 300 -7.05 -16.44 -5.82
N HIS A 301 -6.92 -16.51 -4.50
CA HIS A 301 -8.03 -16.73 -3.57
C HIS A 301 -8.57 -15.45 -2.93
N GLN A 302 -7.66 -14.51 -2.61
CA GLN A 302 -8.03 -13.27 -1.95
C GLN A 302 -7.22 -12.12 -2.52
N ILE A 303 -7.88 -10.98 -2.63
CA ILE A 303 -7.24 -9.72 -3.02
C ILE A 303 -7.65 -8.65 -2.00
N GLU A 304 -6.66 -8.03 -1.37
CA GLU A 304 -6.86 -6.82 -0.58
C GLU A 304 -6.25 -5.67 -1.36
N ALA A 305 -7.10 -4.82 -1.89
CA ALA A 305 -6.73 -3.66 -2.68
C ALA A 305 -6.98 -2.37 -1.91
N MET A 306 -6.16 -1.39 -2.14
CA MET A 306 -6.36 -0.03 -1.70
C MET A 306 -5.88 0.96 -2.75
N GLY A 307 -6.44 2.16 -2.73
CA GLY A 307 -6.03 3.24 -3.61
C GLY A 307 -6.61 4.58 -3.18
N PHE A 308 -6.17 5.62 -3.83
CA PHE A 308 -6.68 6.98 -3.62
C PHE A 308 -6.90 7.68 -4.96
N LEU A 309 -7.82 8.64 -4.99
CA LEU A 309 -8.09 9.42 -6.20
C LEU A 309 -7.01 10.47 -6.41
N ALA A 310 -6.48 10.53 -7.61
CA ALA A 310 -5.53 11.54 -8.07
C ALA A 310 -6.04 12.22 -9.35
N PRO A 311 -5.57 13.44 -9.68
CA PRO A 311 -5.88 14.06 -10.96
C PRO A 311 -5.47 13.17 -12.15
N TYR A 312 -6.28 13.17 -13.21
CA TYR A 312 -6.00 12.37 -14.41
C TYR A 312 -4.65 12.72 -15.03
N ASN A 313 -3.91 11.70 -15.47
CA ASN A 313 -2.54 11.79 -15.98
C ASN A 313 -1.50 12.29 -14.94
N SER A 314 -1.73 12.03 -13.67
CA SER A 314 -0.72 12.29 -12.64
C SER A 314 0.53 11.43 -12.84
N PRO A 315 1.74 11.96 -12.62
CA PRO A 315 2.97 11.14 -12.65
C PRO A 315 2.97 10.15 -11.48
N SER A 316 3.64 9.01 -11.65
CA SER A 316 3.69 7.96 -10.63
C SER A 316 4.58 8.28 -9.41
N GLY A 317 5.40 9.32 -9.51
CA GLY A 317 6.43 9.62 -8.51
C GLY A 317 7.72 8.78 -8.62
N TRP A 318 7.75 7.83 -9.57
CA TRP A 318 8.89 6.93 -9.81
C TRP A 318 9.49 7.10 -11.19
#